data_5445429a37fd8dd20f726bf0be868d0f
#
_entry.id   5445429a37fd8dd20f726bf0be868d0f
#
_cell.length_a   1.000
_cell.length_b   1.000
_cell.length_c   1.000
_cell.angle_alpha   90.00
_cell.angle_beta   90.00
_cell.angle_gamma   90.00
#
_symmetry.space_group_name_H-M   'P 1'
#
loop_
_entity.id
_entity.type
_entity.pdbx_description
1 polymer ?
#
loop_
_entity_poly.entity_id
_entity_poly.type
_entity_poly.pdbx_seq_one_letter_code
_entity_poly.pdbx_strand_id
1 'polypeptide(L)'
;MPGTDPRLLRAKERLDRLDWWPNPVRLRGVRIVIAPWLFRLRPWRRFDGFATHLVVFIRRADVGDDLITHELCHVWQMQHRPLGMPLSYLRTGYARSPYERQAREAARLTR
;
A
#
# COMPACT_ATOMS: atom_id res chain seq x y z
N MET A 1 -8.16 11.02 -14.36
CA MET A 1 -8.30 10.01 -15.43
C MET A 1 -9.58 9.24 -15.24
N PRO A 2 -10.34 9.04 -16.32
CA PRO A 2 -11.51 8.17 -16.23
C PRO A 2 -11.08 6.79 -15.73
N GLY A 3 -11.84 6.21 -14.81
CA GLY A 3 -11.57 4.89 -14.28
C GLY A 3 -10.59 4.82 -13.13
N THR A 4 -9.95 5.92 -12.74
CA THR A 4 -9.09 5.92 -11.55
C THR A 4 -9.97 5.96 -10.30
N ASP A 5 -9.73 5.00 -9.40
CA ASP A 5 -10.49 4.90 -8.16
C ASP A 5 -10.26 6.14 -7.29
N PRO A 6 -11.33 6.81 -6.83
CA PRO A 6 -11.18 7.99 -5.97
C PRO A 6 -10.39 7.72 -4.69
N ARG A 7 -10.45 6.48 -4.17
CA ARG A 7 -9.68 6.12 -2.97
C ARG A 7 -8.19 6.17 -3.23
N LEU A 8 -7.76 5.73 -4.43
CA LEU A 8 -6.36 5.82 -4.83
C LEU A 8 -5.93 7.26 -5.05
N LEU A 9 -6.80 8.10 -5.62
CA LEU A 9 -6.50 9.52 -5.80
C LEU A 9 -6.29 10.22 -4.46
N ARG A 10 -7.14 9.95 -3.47
CA ARG A 10 -6.98 10.54 -2.14
C ARG A 10 -5.69 10.08 -1.48
N ALA A 11 -5.38 8.79 -1.58
CA ALA A 11 -4.14 8.25 -1.02
C ALA A 11 -2.91 8.84 -1.70
N LYS A 12 -2.94 8.97 -3.02
CA LYS A 12 -1.86 9.61 -3.76
C LYS A 12 -1.65 11.05 -3.31
N GLU A 13 -2.73 11.81 -3.19
CA GLU A 13 -2.64 13.19 -2.73
C GLU A 13 -1.97 13.28 -1.37
N ARG A 14 -2.30 12.37 -0.46
CA ARG A 14 -1.68 12.30 0.86
C ARG A 14 -0.19 11.99 0.75
N LEU A 15 0.18 10.97 -0.01
CA LEU A 15 1.57 10.52 -0.12
C LEU A 15 2.44 11.55 -0.87
N ASP A 16 1.89 12.25 -1.83
CA ASP A 16 2.64 13.25 -2.59
C ASP A 16 3.07 14.45 -1.75
N ARG A 17 2.50 14.61 -0.55
CA ARG A 17 2.96 15.62 0.41
C ARG A 17 4.29 15.23 1.07
N LEU A 18 4.68 13.97 0.96
CA LEU A 18 5.93 13.46 1.55
C LEU A 18 7.02 13.46 0.47
N ASP A 19 8.19 13.90 0.84
CA ASP A 19 9.35 13.94 -0.05
C ASP A 19 10.31 12.77 0.16
N TRP A 20 9.77 11.65 0.59
CA TRP A 20 10.56 10.48 0.99
C TRP A 20 11.23 9.77 -0.18
N TRP A 21 10.67 9.88 -1.39
CA TRP A 21 11.16 9.23 -2.60
C TRP A 21 11.32 10.27 -3.71
N PRO A 22 12.29 10.06 -4.63
CA PRO A 22 12.56 11.03 -5.69
C PRO A 22 11.38 11.31 -6.62
N ASN A 23 10.51 10.32 -6.82
CA ASN A 23 9.37 10.47 -7.73
C ASN A 23 8.07 10.28 -6.95
N PRO A 24 7.01 11.00 -7.32
CA PRO A 24 5.70 10.78 -6.72
C PRO A 24 5.17 9.39 -7.06
N VAL A 25 4.18 8.94 -6.30
CA VAL A 25 3.57 7.65 -6.55
C VAL A 25 2.85 7.64 -7.89
N ARG A 26 3.06 6.61 -8.69
CA ARG A 26 2.42 6.46 -9.99
C ARG A 26 1.20 5.56 -9.86
N LEU A 27 0.05 6.05 -10.33
CA LEU A 27 -1.20 5.28 -10.28
C LEU A 27 -1.48 4.49 -11.57
N ARG A 28 -0.69 4.70 -12.62
CA ARG A 28 -0.93 4.01 -13.89
C ARG A 28 -0.87 2.50 -13.70
N GLY A 29 -1.96 1.81 -14.03
CA GLY A 29 -2.07 0.37 -13.86
C GLY A 29 -2.36 -0.09 -12.45
N VAL A 30 -2.36 0.81 -11.46
CA VAL A 30 -2.67 0.45 -10.07
C VAL A 30 -4.18 0.41 -9.88
N ARG A 31 -4.66 -0.64 -9.20
CA ARG A 31 -6.09 -0.78 -8.93
C ARG A 31 -6.33 -1.43 -7.57
N ILE A 32 -7.53 -1.22 -7.05
CA ILE A 32 -7.99 -1.84 -5.82
C ILE A 32 -8.86 -3.03 -6.19
N VAL A 33 -8.63 -4.15 -5.53
CA VAL A 33 -9.44 -5.36 -5.66
C VAL A 33 -9.95 -5.76 -4.29
N ILE A 34 -11.28 -5.90 -4.17
CA ILE A 34 -11.89 -6.40 -2.94
C ILE A 34 -11.83 -7.91 -3.00
N ALA A 35 -11.08 -8.51 -2.09
CA ALA A 35 -10.77 -9.95 -2.14
C ALA A 35 -10.90 -10.60 -0.76
N PRO A 36 -12.12 -10.71 -0.22
CA PRO A 36 -12.29 -11.32 1.10
C PRO A 36 -11.76 -12.75 1.16
N TRP A 37 -11.79 -13.48 0.04
CA TRP A 37 -11.25 -14.84 -0.06
C TRP A 37 -9.74 -14.91 0.22
N LEU A 38 -8.98 -13.87 -0.22
CA LEU A 38 -7.53 -13.82 0.01
C LEU A 38 -7.23 -13.77 1.50
N PHE A 39 -8.01 -12.98 2.24
CA PHE A 39 -7.79 -12.75 3.66
C PHE A 39 -8.31 -13.88 4.56
N ARG A 40 -8.84 -14.94 3.97
CA ARG A 40 -9.13 -16.19 4.66
C ARG A 40 -7.94 -17.15 4.65
N LEU A 41 -6.95 -16.87 3.81
CA LEU A 41 -5.77 -17.72 3.62
C LEU A 41 -4.61 -17.24 4.47
N ARG A 42 -3.78 -18.15 4.95
CA ARG A 42 -2.51 -17.77 5.59
C ARG A 42 -1.51 -17.38 4.49
N PRO A 43 -0.67 -16.38 4.74
CA PRO A 43 -0.48 -15.59 5.96
C PRO A 43 -1.36 -14.35 6.07
N TRP A 44 -2.32 -14.13 5.16
CA TRP A 44 -3.07 -12.88 5.04
C TRP A 44 -4.23 -12.74 6.03
N ARG A 45 -4.53 -13.78 6.83
CA ARG A 45 -5.69 -13.80 7.74
C ARG A 45 -5.73 -12.65 8.74
N ARG A 46 -4.57 -12.11 9.11
CA ARG A 46 -4.46 -11.03 10.10
C ARG A 46 -4.55 -9.64 9.49
N PHE A 47 -4.61 -9.54 8.17
CA PHE A 47 -4.52 -8.25 7.49
C PHE A 47 -5.88 -7.83 6.95
N ASP A 48 -6.07 -6.51 6.82
CA ASP A 48 -7.22 -5.95 6.12
C ASP A 48 -6.85 -5.45 4.72
N GLY A 49 -5.57 -5.38 4.42
CA GLY A 49 -5.05 -4.99 3.11
C GLY A 49 -3.74 -5.66 2.79
N PHE A 50 -3.43 -5.74 1.51
CA PHE A 50 -2.18 -6.28 1.01
C PHE A 50 -1.87 -5.67 -0.35
N ALA A 51 -0.64 -5.22 -0.56
CA ALA A 51 -0.24 -4.56 -1.80
C ALA A 51 0.75 -5.41 -2.58
N THR A 52 0.55 -5.45 -3.90
CA THR A 52 1.54 -5.91 -4.86
C THR A 52 2.05 -4.69 -5.64
N HIS A 53 2.82 -4.91 -6.70
CA HIS A 53 3.35 -3.79 -7.51
C HIS A 53 2.25 -2.95 -8.17
N LEU A 54 1.11 -3.55 -8.51
CA LEU A 54 0.04 -2.87 -9.23
C LEU A 54 -1.35 -3.05 -8.63
N VAL A 55 -1.50 -3.90 -7.62
CA VAL A 55 -2.82 -4.20 -7.08
C VAL A 55 -2.80 -4.03 -5.58
N VAL A 56 -3.77 -3.29 -5.07
CA VAL A 56 -4.06 -3.17 -3.65
C VAL A 56 -5.26 -4.06 -3.36
N PHE A 57 -5.05 -5.13 -2.62
CA PHE A 57 -6.12 -6.01 -2.18
C PHE A 57 -6.66 -5.51 -0.84
N ILE A 58 -7.97 -5.44 -0.71
CA ILE A 58 -8.62 -5.08 0.54
C ILE A 58 -9.65 -6.12 0.92
N ARG A 59 -9.86 -6.29 2.22
CA ARG A 59 -10.80 -7.29 2.74
C ARG A 59 -12.24 -6.87 2.51
N ARG A 60 -12.53 -5.57 2.67
CA ARG A 60 -13.88 -5.00 2.58
C ARG A 60 -13.84 -3.69 1.81
N ALA A 61 -14.96 -3.35 1.18
CA ALA A 61 -15.09 -2.10 0.46
C ALA A 61 -15.04 -0.86 1.37
N ASP A 62 -15.38 -1.01 2.64
CA ASP A 62 -15.50 0.09 3.59
C ASP A 62 -14.22 0.34 4.42
N VAL A 63 -13.07 -0.18 3.99
CA VAL A 63 -11.81 0.14 4.67
C VAL A 63 -11.53 1.64 4.56
N GLY A 64 -10.93 2.21 5.61
CA GLY A 64 -10.68 3.63 5.66
C GLY A 64 -9.53 4.10 4.78
N ASP A 65 -9.46 5.41 4.59
CA ASP A 65 -8.41 6.03 3.78
C ASP A 65 -7.01 5.81 4.35
N ASP A 66 -6.88 5.65 5.67
CA ASP A 66 -5.58 5.34 6.28
C ASP A 66 -5.04 4.01 5.76
N LEU A 67 -5.88 2.98 5.66
CA LEU A 67 -5.46 1.69 5.13
C LEU A 67 -5.07 1.80 3.67
N ILE A 68 -5.88 2.47 2.85
CA ILE A 68 -5.58 2.64 1.43
C ILE A 68 -4.26 3.40 1.27
N THR A 69 -4.03 4.45 2.05
CA THR A 69 -2.77 5.21 2.01
C THR A 69 -1.59 4.33 2.42
N HIS A 70 -1.76 3.52 3.46
CA HIS A 70 -0.74 2.57 3.91
C HIS A 70 -0.35 1.60 2.78
N GLU A 71 -1.35 0.98 2.14
CA GLU A 71 -1.09 0.01 1.07
C GLU A 71 -0.53 0.69 -0.18
N LEU A 72 -1.01 1.87 -0.53
CA LEU A 72 -0.44 2.60 -1.67
C LEU A 72 1.00 3.02 -1.38
N CYS A 73 1.34 3.29 -0.11
CA CYS A 73 2.74 3.54 0.26
C CYS A 73 3.61 2.34 -0.08
N HIS A 74 3.14 1.11 0.15
CA HIS A 74 3.88 -0.09 -0.27
C HIS A 74 4.07 -0.15 -1.79
N VAL A 75 3.04 0.22 -2.56
CA VAL A 75 3.17 0.31 -4.03
C VAL A 75 4.25 1.34 -4.39
N TRP A 76 4.25 2.49 -3.74
CA TRP A 76 5.25 3.54 -3.95
C TRP A 76 6.66 3.04 -3.63
N GLN A 77 6.80 2.33 -2.51
CA GLN A 77 8.07 1.70 -2.13
C GLN A 77 8.55 0.72 -3.21
N MET A 78 7.64 -0.12 -3.72
CA MET A 78 7.98 -1.08 -4.77
C MET A 78 8.29 -0.43 -6.10
N GLN A 79 7.72 0.74 -6.39
CA GLN A 79 8.09 1.51 -7.59
C GLN A 79 9.55 1.96 -7.53
N HIS A 80 10.09 2.20 -6.33
CA HIS A 80 11.47 2.63 -6.14
C HIS A 80 12.41 1.50 -5.73
N ARG A 81 11.87 0.45 -5.10
CA ARG A 81 12.63 -0.71 -4.61
C ARG A 81 11.89 -2.01 -4.95
N PRO A 82 11.81 -2.38 -6.23
CA PRO A 82 10.94 -3.49 -6.64
C PRO A 82 11.33 -4.84 -6.06
N LEU A 83 12.60 -5.07 -5.75
CA LEU A 83 13.04 -6.30 -5.09
C LEU A 83 13.40 -6.08 -3.62
N GLY A 84 13.98 -4.93 -3.30
CA GLY A 84 14.44 -4.64 -1.95
C GLY A 84 13.31 -4.61 -0.94
N MET A 85 12.17 -4.03 -1.31
CA MET A 85 11.03 -3.94 -0.41
C MET A 85 10.44 -5.32 -0.10
N PRO A 86 10.06 -6.16 -1.08
CA PRO A 86 9.55 -7.49 -0.77
C PRO A 86 10.56 -8.38 -0.05
N LEU A 87 11.84 -8.33 -0.44
CA LEU A 87 12.87 -9.15 0.21
C LEU A 87 13.10 -8.76 1.66
N SER A 88 12.88 -7.50 2.01
CA SER A 88 12.99 -7.05 3.39
C SER A 88 12.05 -7.82 4.32
N TYR A 89 10.86 -8.19 3.87
CA TYR A 89 9.92 -8.96 4.67
C TYR A 89 10.43 -10.37 4.96
N LEU A 90 11.15 -10.97 4.01
CA LEU A 90 11.75 -12.29 4.22
C LEU A 90 12.87 -12.24 5.25
N ARG A 91 13.61 -11.13 5.31
CA ARG A 91 14.76 -11.00 6.20
C ARG A 91 14.38 -10.63 7.62
N THR A 92 13.40 -9.75 7.79
CA THR A 92 13.07 -9.16 9.10
C THR A 92 11.68 -9.52 9.60
N GLY A 93 10.86 -10.17 8.76
CA GLY A 93 9.44 -10.39 9.05
C GLY A 93 8.61 -9.15 8.81
N TYR A 94 7.29 -9.33 8.75
CA TYR A 94 6.37 -8.25 8.36
C TYR A 94 6.41 -7.08 9.35
N ALA A 95 6.21 -7.35 10.63
CA ALA A 95 6.07 -6.29 11.63
C ALA A 95 7.36 -5.50 11.87
N ARG A 96 8.52 -6.12 11.62
CA ARG A 96 9.83 -5.50 11.85
C ARG A 96 10.43 -4.87 10.61
N SER A 97 9.79 -5.04 9.45
CA SER A 97 10.30 -4.46 8.21
C SER A 97 10.33 -2.93 8.32
N PRO A 98 11.45 -2.28 7.93
CA PRO A 98 11.50 -0.82 7.88
C PRO A 98 10.50 -0.23 6.90
N TYR A 99 10.16 -0.95 5.84
CA TYR A 99 9.14 -0.51 4.88
C TYR A 99 7.74 -0.53 5.49
N GLU A 100 7.43 -1.50 6.35
CA GLU A 100 6.16 -1.53 7.07
C GLU A 100 6.04 -0.36 8.04
N ARG A 101 7.11 -0.09 8.78
CA ARG A 101 7.14 1.07 9.69
C ARG A 101 7.00 2.37 8.93
N GLN A 102 7.65 2.49 7.77
CA GLN A 102 7.53 3.68 6.92
C GLN A 102 6.09 3.86 6.43
N ALA A 103 5.42 2.78 5.99
CA ALA A 103 4.05 2.85 5.52
C ALA A 103 3.08 3.26 6.63
N ARG A 104 3.25 2.74 7.83
CA ARG A 104 2.45 3.15 8.99
C ARG A 104 2.64 4.63 9.29
N GLU A 105 3.88 5.09 9.25
CA GLU A 105 4.21 6.48 9.49
C GLU A 105 3.62 7.39 8.41
N ALA A 106 3.67 6.96 7.14
CA ALA A 106 3.09 7.72 6.04
C ALA A 106 1.59 7.92 6.24
N ALA A 107 0.87 6.87 6.61
CA ALA A 107 -0.57 6.98 6.87
C ALA A 107 -0.87 7.91 8.03
N ARG A 108 -0.06 7.84 9.09
CA ARG A 108 -0.22 8.68 10.27
C ARG A 108 0.06 10.15 10.00
N LEU A 109 1.17 10.44 9.34
CA LEU A 109 1.62 11.82 9.10
C LEU A 109 0.74 12.58 8.12
N THR A 110 0.05 11.89 7.25
CA THR A 110 -0.72 12.50 6.15
C THR A 110 -2.23 12.56 6.41
N ARG A 111 -2.67 12.19 7.58
CA ARG A 111 -4.10 12.30 7.98
C ARG A 111 -4.63 13.71 7.85
#